data_10c6b55e70bbba092f5d0ededa6760a4
#
_entry.id   10c6b55e70bbba092f5d0ededa6760a4
#
_cell.length_a   1.000
_cell.length_b   1.000
_cell.length_c   1.000
_cell.angle_alpha   90.00
_cell.angle_beta   90.00
_cell.angle_gamma   90.00
#
_symmetry.space_group_name_H-M   'P 1'
#
loop_
_entity.id
_entity.type
_entity.pdbx_description
1 polymer ?
#
loop_
_entity_poly.entity_id
_entity_poly.type
_entity_poly.pdbx_seq_one_letter_code
_entity_poly.pdbx_strand_id
1 'polypeptide(L)'
;QVNSGGRNIYYYTHVLMADGLHTDAYIDYVLGFYDKCVNKTDLSAVSAAVEPDETTDAEQTLAYMDIHDSVDQLTWGNLNPQIYYKPTPRIREINENTATLTMDYRIASLTDSGETELYNVHESYRVRYTDSRIYLLNLERTTDQIFNPENSVLQDNGINLGITDKDVEFVTDEENRVTAFVQENELWTYRRLDGTLTKVFGFPQKENMDYRDFYDAHSIHILRVGREGDVWFAVAGYMNRGLHEGENGVAVYYYEAASSTVNEEIFLSSMESAEFLKRDVDSLAYISQDGSRFCVLLEGNVYQIDLNSRTYEVLVSDVAEDCHAASQSGRYFAWLPQGDAGDSTALNVLDLETGATQEITCGADERIRPVAYMKEDLVYGVARAEDIDVSHGGNGIFPMYRLTIRDGEGNTVKEYEPAGAYVTEVEQSDNMLTLTRVVKNGDVFAEGTEDHI
;
A
#
# COMPACT_ATOMS: atom_id res chain seq x y z
N GLN A 1 12.14 -12.31 -23.93
CA GLN A 1 13.42 -12.00 -23.31
C GLN A 1 14.03 -10.78 -24.00
N VAL A 2 14.38 -9.77 -23.22
CA VAL A 2 15.08 -8.56 -23.66
C VAL A 2 16.44 -8.52 -22.94
N ASN A 3 17.52 -8.26 -23.67
CA ASN A 3 18.81 -8.02 -23.05
C ASN A 3 18.99 -6.50 -22.87
N SER A 4 19.10 -6.04 -21.63
CA SER A 4 19.36 -4.65 -21.29
C SER A 4 20.54 -4.57 -20.32
N GLY A 5 21.55 -3.77 -20.66
CA GLY A 5 22.74 -3.60 -19.83
C GLY A 5 23.52 -4.89 -19.52
N GLY A 6 23.44 -5.92 -20.37
CA GLY A 6 24.06 -7.23 -20.16
C GLY A 6 23.24 -8.21 -19.29
N ARG A 7 22.04 -7.82 -18.85
CA ARG A 7 21.09 -8.68 -18.13
C ARG A 7 19.97 -9.13 -19.05
N ASN A 8 19.46 -10.33 -18.83
CA ASN A 8 18.29 -10.85 -19.53
C ASN A 8 17.05 -10.58 -18.70
N ILE A 9 16.17 -9.74 -19.21
CA ILE A 9 14.86 -9.44 -18.62
C ILE A 9 13.80 -10.26 -19.35
N TYR A 10 12.92 -10.91 -18.61
CA TYR A 10 11.88 -11.78 -19.15
C TYR A 10 10.53 -11.10 -19.00
N TYR A 11 9.84 -10.91 -20.11
CA TYR A 11 8.47 -10.42 -20.16
C TYR A 11 7.57 -11.55 -20.62
N TYR A 12 6.40 -11.62 -20.04
CA TYR A 12 5.38 -12.62 -20.38
C TYR A 12 4.20 -11.92 -21.03
N THR A 13 3.68 -12.48 -22.10
CA THR A 13 2.47 -11.99 -22.76
C THR A 13 1.68 -13.15 -23.32
N HIS A 14 0.37 -12.96 -23.41
CA HIS A 14 -0.49 -13.90 -24.12
C HIS A 14 -0.45 -13.59 -25.61
N VAL A 15 -0.34 -14.61 -26.44
CA VAL A 15 -0.49 -14.54 -27.89
C VAL A 15 -1.83 -15.15 -28.24
N LEU A 16 -2.74 -14.37 -28.74
CA LEU A 16 -4.09 -14.80 -29.12
C LEU A 16 -4.24 -14.74 -30.65
N MET A 17 -4.99 -15.69 -31.20
CA MET A 17 -5.43 -15.60 -32.60
C MET A 17 -6.66 -14.70 -32.64
N ALA A 18 -6.60 -13.59 -33.38
CA ALA A 18 -7.62 -12.54 -33.37
C ALA A 18 -8.93 -12.90 -34.10
N ASP A 19 -8.94 -13.97 -34.91
CA ASP A 19 -10.14 -14.37 -35.66
C ASP A 19 -11.31 -14.74 -34.72
N GLY A 20 -12.45 -14.05 -34.87
CA GLY A 20 -13.68 -14.31 -34.13
C GLY A 20 -13.69 -13.69 -32.71
N LEU A 21 -12.69 -12.90 -32.29
CA LEU A 21 -12.66 -12.30 -30.96
C LEU A 21 -13.35 -10.93 -30.85
N HIS A 22 -13.89 -10.39 -31.95
CA HIS A 22 -14.64 -9.12 -31.99
C HIS A 22 -13.90 -7.91 -31.40
N THR A 23 -12.57 -7.89 -31.48
CA THR A 23 -11.68 -6.90 -30.82
C THR A 23 -12.07 -5.46 -31.13
N ASP A 24 -12.24 -5.10 -32.41
CA ASP A 24 -12.59 -3.74 -32.82
C ASP A 24 -13.95 -3.31 -32.24
N ALA A 25 -14.93 -4.22 -32.24
CA ALA A 25 -16.25 -3.92 -31.71
C ALA A 25 -16.21 -3.64 -30.18
N TYR A 26 -15.40 -4.35 -29.43
CA TYR A 26 -15.20 -4.09 -28.01
C TYR A 26 -14.54 -2.73 -27.77
N ILE A 27 -13.48 -2.41 -28.51
CA ILE A 27 -12.77 -1.14 -28.38
C ILE A 27 -13.70 0.02 -28.74
N ASP A 28 -14.43 -0.08 -29.85
CA ASP A 28 -15.38 0.96 -30.30
C ASP A 28 -16.50 1.17 -29.28
N TYR A 29 -16.99 0.10 -28.67
CA TYR A 29 -18.02 0.20 -27.64
C TYR A 29 -17.52 0.94 -26.40
N VAL A 30 -16.35 0.53 -25.87
CA VAL A 30 -15.76 1.13 -24.67
C VAL A 30 -15.42 2.61 -24.88
N LEU A 31 -14.78 2.95 -26.01
CA LEU A 31 -14.52 4.34 -26.36
C LEU A 31 -15.80 5.16 -26.57
N GLY A 32 -16.82 4.55 -27.19
CA GLY A 32 -18.12 5.23 -27.38
C GLY A 32 -18.85 5.46 -26.05
N PHE A 33 -18.74 4.55 -25.08
CA PHE A 33 -19.32 4.73 -23.75
C PHE A 33 -18.56 5.81 -22.97
N TYR A 34 -17.24 5.74 -22.95
CA TYR A 34 -16.35 6.77 -22.38
C TYR A 34 -16.66 8.16 -22.92
N ASP A 35 -16.75 8.32 -24.25
CA ASP A 35 -17.04 9.61 -24.88
C ASP A 35 -18.40 10.18 -24.45
N LYS A 36 -19.42 9.33 -24.28
CA LYS A 36 -20.72 9.75 -23.76
C LYS A 36 -20.64 10.24 -22.32
N CYS A 37 -19.91 9.55 -21.47
CA CYS A 37 -19.73 9.92 -20.08
C CYS A 37 -18.98 11.27 -19.94
N VAL A 38 -17.85 11.43 -20.64
CA VAL A 38 -17.04 12.64 -20.55
C VAL A 38 -17.73 13.85 -21.15
N ASN A 39 -18.37 13.70 -22.32
CA ASN A 39 -19.04 14.80 -23.00
C ASN A 39 -20.51 15.00 -22.59
N LYS A 40 -21.00 14.18 -21.63
CA LYS A 40 -22.39 14.21 -21.12
C LYS A 40 -23.44 14.13 -22.26
N THR A 41 -23.18 13.26 -23.22
CA THR A 41 -24.05 13.08 -24.41
C THR A 41 -24.75 11.74 -24.35
N ASP A 42 -25.95 11.66 -24.99
CA ASP A 42 -26.72 10.41 -25.10
C ASP A 42 -26.87 9.68 -23.76
N LEU A 43 -27.28 10.42 -22.72
CA LEU A 43 -27.44 9.90 -21.35
C LEU A 43 -28.42 8.72 -21.27
N SER A 44 -29.36 8.65 -22.22
CA SER A 44 -30.29 7.51 -22.32
C SER A 44 -29.57 6.20 -22.68
N ALA A 45 -28.53 6.26 -23.50
CA ALA A 45 -27.73 5.08 -23.82
C ALA A 45 -26.82 4.69 -22.65
N VAL A 46 -26.30 5.66 -21.89
CA VAL A 46 -25.56 5.39 -20.65
C VAL A 46 -26.47 4.73 -19.63
N SER A 47 -27.67 5.30 -19.38
CA SER A 47 -28.66 4.74 -18.45
C SER A 47 -29.12 3.32 -18.83
N ALA A 48 -29.22 3.01 -20.12
CA ALA A 48 -29.60 1.68 -20.59
C ALA A 48 -28.49 0.63 -20.49
N ALA A 49 -27.27 1.04 -20.22
CA ALA A 49 -26.09 0.16 -20.11
C ALA A 49 -25.68 -0.14 -18.68
N VAL A 50 -26.15 0.62 -17.70
CA VAL A 50 -25.78 0.51 -16.28
C VAL A 50 -26.95 -0.01 -15.45
N GLU A 51 -26.68 -0.46 -14.23
CA GLU A 51 -27.64 -1.07 -13.31
C GLU A 51 -27.68 -0.31 -11.96
N PRO A 52 -28.17 0.97 -11.92
CA PRO A 52 -28.14 1.77 -10.71
C PRO A 52 -28.87 1.10 -9.55
N ASP A 53 -28.24 1.04 -8.39
CA ASP A 53 -28.85 0.59 -7.14
C ASP A 53 -29.20 1.82 -6.27
N GLU A 54 -30.51 2.10 -6.16
CA GLU A 54 -31.02 3.20 -5.36
C GLU A 54 -30.92 2.95 -3.83
N THR A 55 -30.55 1.73 -3.42
CA THR A 55 -30.49 1.34 -2.00
C THR A 55 -29.10 1.53 -1.38
N THR A 56 -28.08 1.74 -2.18
CA THR A 56 -26.76 2.08 -1.66
C THR A 56 -26.73 3.54 -1.22
N ASP A 57 -26.66 3.77 0.09
CA ASP A 57 -26.24 5.07 0.67
C ASP A 57 -24.74 5.29 0.35
N ALA A 58 -24.35 5.16 -0.90
CA ALA A 58 -22.99 5.41 -1.32
C ALA A 58 -22.68 6.88 -1.02
N GLU A 59 -21.62 7.12 -0.28
CA GLU A 59 -21.02 8.45 -0.19
C GLU A 59 -20.82 8.91 -1.63
N GLN A 60 -21.52 9.96 -2.05
CA GLN A 60 -21.55 10.45 -3.42
C GLN A 60 -20.19 11.12 -3.75
N THR A 61 -19.17 10.30 -3.92
CA THR A 61 -17.83 10.75 -4.27
C THR A 61 -17.51 10.33 -5.71
N LEU A 62 -16.63 11.07 -6.36
CA LEU A 62 -16.09 10.70 -7.67
C LEU A 62 -14.78 9.89 -7.54
N ALA A 63 -14.28 9.63 -6.33
CA ALA A 63 -13.05 8.89 -6.11
C ALA A 63 -13.15 7.43 -6.59
N TYR A 64 -14.28 6.79 -6.31
CA TYR A 64 -14.58 5.45 -6.81
C TYR A 64 -16.00 5.40 -7.34
N MET A 65 -16.22 4.72 -8.44
CA MET A 65 -17.52 4.50 -9.04
C MET A 65 -17.58 3.14 -9.75
N ASP A 66 -18.76 2.54 -9.75
CA ASP A 66 -19.01 1.28 -10.47
C ASP A 66 -20.30 1.32 -11.32
N ILE A 67 -20.65 0.19 -11.92
CA ILE A 67 -21.82 0.03 -12.80
C ILE A 67 -23.16 0.29 -12.08
N HIS A 68 -23.17 0.23 -10.74
CA HIS A 68 -24.37 0.41 -9.90
C HIS A 68 -24.58 1.87 -9.46
N ASP A 69 -23.64 2.75 -9.78
CA ASP A 69 -23.77 4.18 -9.48
C ASP A 69 -24.73 4.90 -10.42
N SER A 70 -25.16 6.10 -10.02
CA SER A 70 -26.07 6.91 -10.80
C SER A 70 -25.44 7.38 -12.12
N VAL A 71 -26.30 7.63 -13.13
CA VAL A 71 -25.85 8.19 -14.41
C VAL A 71 -25.17 9.55 -14.21
N ASP A 72 -25.60 10.35 -13.22
CA ASP A 72 -24.99 11.64 -12.92
C ASP A 72 -23.55 11.47 -12.44
N GLN A 73 -23.26 10.55 -11.52
CA GLN A 73 -21.91 10.24 -11.05
C GLN A 73 -21.03 9.68 -12.18
N LEU A 74 -21.55 8.72 -12.96
CA LEU A 74 -20.85 8.15 -14.11
C LEU A 74 -20.52 9.18 -15.17
N THR A 75 -21.30 10.24 -15.28
CA THR A 75 -21.07 11.37 -16.20
C THR A 75 -20.45 12.57 -15.51
N TRP A 76 -19.69 12.34 -14.43
CA TRP A 76 -18.89 13.35 -13.73
C TRP A 76 -19.69 14.41 -12.93
N GLY A 77 -20.97 14.17 -12.60
CA GLY A 77 -21.76 15.09 -11.80
C GLY A 77 -21.67 16.54 -12.28
N ASN A 78 -21.26 17.43 -11.40
CA ASN A 78 -21.05 18.86 -11.70
C ASN A 78 -19.68 19.16 -12.29
N LEU A 79 -18.76 18.18 -12.31
CA LEU A 79 -17.43 18.35 -12.89
C LEU A 79 -17.53 18.43 -14.44
N ASN A 80 -16.72 19.31 -15.03
CA ASN A 80 -16.58 19.41 -16.48
C ASN A 80 -15.16 19.04 -16.88
N PRO A 81 -14.85 17.74 -16.98
CA PRO A 81 -13.50 17.27 -17.18
C PRO A 81 -12.96 17.70 -18.55
N GLN A 82 -11.76 18.25 -18.56
CA GLN A 82 -10.99 18.49 -19.77
C GLN A 82 -9.96 17.40 -19.92
N ILE A 83 -9.91 16.74 -21.09
CA ILE A 83 -8.96 15.64 -21.31
C ILE A 83 -7.55 16.22 -21.43
N TYR A 84 -6.70 15.96 -20.45
CA TYR A 84 -5.30 16.36 -20.42
C TYR A 84 -4.42 15.32 -21.12
N TYR A 85 -4.67 14.02 -20.87
CA TYR A 85 -4.03 12.91 -21.57
C TYR A 85 -5.10 11.91 -22.01
N LYS A 86 -5.12 11.57 -23.30
CA LYS A 86 -6.18 10.72 -23.89
C LYS A 86 -6.03 9.25 -23.51
N PRO A 87 -7.13 8.56 -23.21
CA PRO A 87 -7.10 7.13 -22.96
C PRO A 87 -6.74 6.34 -24.22
N THR A 88 -6.01 5.26 -23.99
CA THR A 88 -5.80 4.20 -25.00
C THR A 88 -6.29 2.88 -24.40
N PRO A 89 -7.38 2.29 -24.92
CA PRO A 89 -7.90 1.04 -24.40
C PRO A 89 -6.86 -0.08 -24.49
N ARG A 90 -6.71 -0.85 -23.42
CA ARG A 90 -5.88 -2.04 -23.36
C ARG A 90 -6.74 -3.25 -23.04
N ILE A 91 -6.59 -4.29 -23.84
CA ILE A 91 -7.30 -5.54 -23.60
C ILE A 91 -6.50 -6.34 -22.56
N ARG A 92 -7.10 -6.60 -21.40
CA ARG A 92 -6.52 -7.42 -20.32
C ARG A 92 -6.86 -8.89 -20.50
N GLU A 93 -8.09 -9.15 -20.89
CA GLU A 93 -8.61 -10.50 -21.11
C GLU A 93 -9.58 -10.47 -22.28
N ILE A 94 -9.56 -11.48 -23.12
CA ILE A 94 -10.51 -11.63 -24.22
C ILE A 94 -10.76 -13.10 -24.52
N ASN A 95 -12.00 -13.43 -24.82
CA ASN A 95 -12.44 -14.73 -25.34
C ASN A 95 -13.53 -14.51 -26.40
N GLU A 96 -14.14 -15.59 -26.91
CA GLU A 96 -15.13 -15.53 -28.00
C GLU A 96 -16.31 -14.58 -27.70
N ASN A 97 -16.74 -14.48 -26.44
CA ASN A 97 -17.96 -13.78 -26.08
C ASN A 97 -17.76 -12.61 -25.10
N THR A 98 -16.63 -12.52 -24.41
CA THR A 98 -16.39 -11.48 -23.41
C THR A 98 -14.97 -10.91 -23.51
N ALA A 99 -14.83 -9.66 -23.09
CA ALA A 99 -13.53 -9.02 -22.93
C ALA A 99 -13.50 -8.13 -21.70
N THR A 100 -12.31 -7.99 -21.11
CA THR A 100 -11.99 -6.97 -20.11
C THR A 100 -11.01 -5.98 -20.71
N LEU A 101 -11.37 -4.71 -20.68
CA LEU A 101 -10.54 -3.62 -21.17
C LEU A 101 -10.28 -2.63 -20.04
N THR A 102 -9.08 -2.06 -20.03
CA THR A 102 -8.73 -0.97 -19.11
C THR A 102 -8.31 0.26 -19.89
N MET A 103 -8.54 1.43 -19.29
CA MET A 103 -8.08 2.71 -19.80
C MET A 103 -7.50 3.53 -18.67
N ASP A 104 -6.34 4.13 -18.92
CA ASP A 104 -5.75 5.14 -18.05
C ASP A 104 -5.69 6.45 -18.79
N TYR A 105 -6.09 7.52 -18.13
CA TYR A 105 -6.07 8.84 -18.71
C TYR A 105 -5.98 9.93 -17.62
N ARG A 106 -5.73 11.15 -18.02
CA ARG A 106 -5.69 12.29 -17.11
C ARG A 106 -6.68 13.34 -17.54
N ILE A 107 -7.40 13.86 -16.56
CA ILE A 107 -8.30 15.00 -16.75
C ILE A 107 -7.81 16.21 -15.98
N ALA A 108 -8.22 17.37 -16.43
CA ALA A 108 -8.09 18.63 -15.73
C ALA A 108 -9.47 19.21 -15.43
N SER A 109 -9.61 19.85 -14.27
CA SER A 109 -10.79 20.63 -13.90
C SER A 109 -10.37 21.98 -13.34
N LEU A 110 -11.22 22.98 -13.50
CA LEU A 110 -11.06 24.29 -12.87
C LEU A 110 -11.90 24.33 -11.59
N THR A 111 -11.30 24.76 -10.50
CA THR A 111 -12.01 25.08 -9.26
C THR A 111 -12.79 26.38 -9.43
N ASP A 112 -13.70 26.68 -8.49
CA ASP A 112 -14.40 27.96 -8.44
C ASP A 112 -13.46 29.15 -8.24
N SER A 113 -12.27 28.94 -7.65
CA SER A 113 -11.20 29.94 -7.50
C SER A 113 -10.37 30.14 -8.78
N GLY A 114 -10.57 29.30 -9.79
CA GLY A 114 -9.83 29.33 -11.07
C GLY A 114 -8.50 28.60 -11.05
N GLU A 115 -8.23 27.82 -10.03
CA GLU A 115 -7.07 26.93 -9.94
C GLU A 115 -7.31 25.67 -10.78
N THR A 116 -6.23 25.11 -11.34
CA THR A 116 -6.33 23.87 -12.12
C THR A 116 -6.00 22.67 -11.23
N GLU A 117 -6.92 21.74 -11.18
CA GLU A 117 -6.74 20.43 -10.56
C GLU A 117 -6.57 19.36 -11.65
N LEU A 118 -5.65 18.44 -11.43
CA LEU A 118 -5.39 17.31 -12.31
C LEU A 118 -5.73 16.01 -11.59
N TYR A 119 -6.31 15.07 -12.35
CA TYR A 119 -6.71 13.78 -11.82
C TYR A 119 -6.24 12.66 -12.74
N ASN A 120 -5.64 11.63 -12.16
CA ASN A 120 -5.45 10.34 -12.81
C ASN A 120 -6.77 9.57 -12.74
N VAL A 121 -7.15 8.96 -13.83
CA VAL A 121 -8.37 8.15 -13.93
C VAL A 121 -8.01 6.79 -14.47
N HIS A 122 -8.41 5.76 -13.73
CA HIS A 122 -8.33 4.38 -14.17
C HIS A 122 -9.74 3.83 -14.36
N GLU A 123 -10.04 3.25 -15.52
CA GLU A 123 -11.32 2.59 -15.80
C GLU A 123 -11.11 1.15 -16.23
N SER A 124 -11.95 0.26 -15.70
CA SER A 124 -12.02 -1.15 -16.07
C SER A 124 -13.43 -1.49 -16.58
N TYR A 125 -13.50 -2.10 -17.75
CA TYR A 125 -14.74 -2.47 -18.43
C TYR A 125 -14.78 -3.96 -18.67
N ARG A 126 -15.82 -4.65 -18.19
CA ARG A 126 -16.15 -6.01 -18.60
C ARG A 126 -17.31 -5.98 -19.58
N VAL A 127 -17.10 -6.47 -20.78
CA VAL A 127 -18.10 -6.41 -21.88
C VAL A 127 -18.38 -7.78 -22.46
N ARG A 128 -19.60 -7.95 -23.01
CA ARG A 128 -20.03 -9.20 -23.66
C ARG A 128 -20.61 -8.91 -25.05
N TYR A 129 -20.08 -9.59 -26.04
CA TYR A 129 -20.58 -9.57 -27.42
C TYR A 129 -21.78 -10.52 -27.61
N THR A 130 -22.76 -10.08 -28.36
CA THR A 130 -23.82 -10.90 -28.96
C THR A 130 -24.07 -10.44 -30.39
N ASP A 131 -24.71 -11.25 -31.22
CA ASP A 131 -25.05 -10.88 -32.62
C ASP A 131 -25.92 -9.62 -32.73
N SER A 132 -26.59 -9.21 -31.64
CA SER A 132 -27.50 -8.07 -31.64
C SER A 132 -26.85 -6.78 -31.06
N ARG A 133 -26.02 -6.91 -30.06
CA ARG A 133 -25.35 -5.77 -29.37
C ARG A 133 -24.24 -6.22 -28.41
N ILE A 134 -23.44 -5.25 -27.97
CA ILE A 134 -22.52 -5.44 -26.83
C ILE A 134 -23.23 -5.01 -25.54
N TYR A 135 -23.02 -5.77 -24.48
CA TYR A 135 -23.50 -5.48 -23.13
C TYR A 135 -22.31 -5.07 -22.26
N LEU A 136 -22.49 -4.03 -21.46
CA LEU A 136 -21.63 -3.73 -20.33
C LEU A 136 -22.02 -4.67 -19.19
N LEU A 137 -21.05 -5.43 -18.65
CA LEU A 137 -21.28 -6.37 -17.56
C LEU A 137 -20.71 -5.86 -16.25
N ASN A 138 -19.64 -5.07 -16.31
CA ASN A 138 -19.06 -4.36 -15.18
C ASN A 138 -18.35 -3.11 -15.69
N LEU A 139 -18.34 -2.09 -14.85
CA LEU A 139 -17.57 -0.87 -14.98
C LEU A 139 -17.09 -0.49 -13.59
N GLU A 140 -15.82 -0.18 -13.50
CA GLU A 140 -15.21 0.41 -12.31
C GLU A 140 -14.35 1.60 -12.74
N ARG A 141 -14.40 2.69 -11.97
CA ARG A 141 -13.57 3.88 -12.17
C ARG A 141 -12.99 4.32 -10.84
N THR A 142 -11.68 4.49 -10.79
CA THR A 142 -11.00 5.22 -9.72
C THR A 142 -10.50 6.56 -10.24
N THR A 143 -10.49 7.57 -9.37
CA THR A 143 -10.08 8.93 -9.71
C THR A 143 -9.26 9.48 -8.56
N ASP A 144 -7.97 9.72 -8.82
CA ASP A 144 -7.00 10.17 -7.83
C ASP A 144 -6.47 11.55 -8.21
N GLN A 145 -6.48 12.47 -7.25
CA GLN A 145 -6.06 13.84 -7.49
C GLN A 145 -4.53 13.95 -7.41
N ILE A 146 -3.93 14.49 -8.46
CA ILE A 146 -2.50 14.76 -8.48
C ILE A 146 -2.22 15.99 -7.64
N PHE A 147 -1.33 15.86 -6.68
CA PHE A 147 -0.94 16.96 -5.81
C PHE A 147 -0.26 18.08 -6.59
N ASN A 148 -0.78 19.31 -6.45
CA ASN A 148 -0.23 20.50 -7.05
C ASN A 148 0.11 21.55 -5.98
N PRO A 149 1.38 21.74 -5.63
CA PRO A 149 1.79 22.70 -4.60
C PRO A 149 1.56 24.17 -4.99
N GLU A 150 1.24 24.45 -6.27
CA GLU A 150 0.93 25.81 -6.75
C GLU A 150 -0.52 26.23 -6.42
N ASN A 151 -1.39 25.25 -6.11
CA ASN A 151 -2.76 25.51 -5.67
C ASN A 151 -2.78 25.90 -4.18
N SER A 152 -3.93 26.38 -3.71
CA SER A 152 -4.16 26.77 -2.30
C SER A 152 -4.28 25.54 -1.36
N VAL A 153 -3.23 24.71 -1.33
CA VAL A 153 -3.20 23.43 -0.59
C VAL A 153 -2.87 23.58 0.89
N LEU A 154 -2.22 24.68 1.29
CA LEU A 154 -1.86 24.93 2.69
C LEU A 154 -3.07 25.49 3.45
N GLN A 155 -3.41 24.83 4.54
CA GLN A 155 -4.48 25.24 5.46
C GLN A 155 -3.92 25.51 6.86
N ASP A 156 -4.68 26.16 7.73
CA ASP A 156 -4.25 26.52 9.09
C ASP A 156 -3.73 25.32 9.90
N ASN A 157 -4.31 24.13 9.67
CA ASN A 157 -4.03 22.91 10.45
C ASN A 157 -3.42 21.77 9.63
N GLY A 158 -3.08 21.98 8.35
CA GLY A 158 -2.55 20.90 7.55
C GLY A 158 -2.39 21.21 6.06
N ILE A 159 -2.19 20.16 5.29
CA ILE A 159 -2.07 20.21 3.84
C ILE A 159 -3.27 19.47 3.24
N ASN A 160 -3.98 20.12 2.34
CA ASN A 160 -5.03 19.47 1.57
C ASN A 160 -4.39 18.66 0.44
N LEU A 161 -4.49 17.34 0.50
CA LEU A 161 -3.94 16.42 -0.50
C LEU A 161 -4.93 16.12 -1.64
N GLY A 162 -6.17 16.63 -1.53
CA GLY A 162 -7.23 16.36 -2.51
C GLY A 162 -7.86 14.97 -2.36
N ILE A 163 -8.32 14.40 -3.47
CA ILE A 163 -8.87 13.04 -3.52
C ILE A 163 -7.69 12.07 -3.60
N THR A 164 -7.50 11.30 -2.55
CA THR A 164 -6.43 10.31 -2.43
C THR A 164 -6.87 9.17 -1.50
N ASP A 165 -6.08 8.13 -1.37
CA ASP A 165 -6.29 7.06 -0.40
C ASP A 165 -6.36 7.60 1.03
N LYS A 166 -7.09 6.89 1.90
CA LYS A 166 -7.25 7.29 3.31
C LYS A 166 -5.96 7.20 4.10
N ASP A 167 -5.08 6.29 3.71
CA ASP A 167 -3.85 5.94 4.41
C ASP A 167 -2.63 6.52 3.69
N VAL A 168 -2.53 7.85 3.67
CA VAL A 168 -1.34 8.52 3.14
C VAL A 168 -0.16 8.31 4.08
N GLU A 169 0.91 7.70 3.56
CA GLU A 169 2.14 7.55 4.32
C GLU A 169 2.81 8.91 4.54
N PHE A 170 3.11 9.22 5.79
CA PHE A 170 3.87 10.42 6.14
C PHE A 170 4.77 10.18 7.34
N VAL A 171 5.93 10.83 7.33
CA VAL A 171 6.91 10.81 8.43
C VAL A 171 7.37 12.24 8.71
N THR A 172 7.52 12.58 9.98
CA THR A 172 8.02 13.88 10.42
C THR A 172 9.40 13.73 11.06
N ASP A 173 10.22 14.79 11.01
CA ASP A 173 11.42 14.86 11.83
C ASP A 173 11.05 14.94 13.33
N GLU A 174 12.02 14.65 14.23
CA GLU A 174 11.80 14.61 15.68
C GLU A 174 11.19 15.87 16.28
N GLU A 175 11.36 17.03 15.64
CA GLU A 175 10.86 18.32 16.11
C GLU A 175 9.64 18.82 15.33
N ASN A 176 9.06 17.98 14.44
CA ASN A 176 7.92 18.31 13.56
C ASN A 176 8.12 19.58 12.71
N ARG A 177 9.35 19.80 12.21
CA ARG A 177 9.71 20.94 11.35
C ARG A 177 9.57 20.61 9.88
N VAL A 178 9.86 19.37 9.53
CA VAL A 178 9.75 18.83 8.17
C VAL A 178 8.87 17.59 8.20
N THR A 179 7.94 17.52 7.27
CA THR A 179 7.11 16.35 7.03
C THR A 179 7.36 15.87 5.61
N ALA A 180 7.71 14.61 5.44
CA ALA A 180 7.68 13.94 4.16
C ALA A 180 6.37 13.14 4.03
N PHE A 181 5.77 13.12 2.85
CA PHE A 181 4.55 12.37 2.59
C PHE A 181 4.53 11.86 1.15
N VAL A 182 3.81 10.76 0.93
CA VAL A 182 3.62 10.15 -0.40
C VAL A 182 2.19 10.44 -0.86
N GLN A 183 2.06 10.99 -2.08
CA GLN A 183 0.76 11.19 -2.72
C GLN A 183 0.89 10.86 -4.21
N GLU A 184 0.01 9.99 -4.73
CA GLU A 184 0.01 9.53 -6.12
C GLU A 184 1.39 9.07 -6.62
N ASN A 185 2.04 8.19 -5.83
CA ASN A 185 3.38 7.67 -6.14
C ASN A 185 4.44 8.76 -6.33
N GLU A 186 4.26 9.89 -5.67
CA GLU A 186 5.22 10.96 -5.60
C GLU A 186 5.56 11.29 -4.14
N LEU A 187 6.85 11.36 -3.85
CA LEU A 187 7.36 11.75 -2.54
C LEU A 187 7.55 13.27 -2.49
N TRP A 188 6.95 13.87 -1.47
CA TRP A 188 7.00 15.30 -1.21
C TRP A 188 7.56 15.59 0.17
N THR A 189 8.19 16.77 0.35
CA THR A 189 8.51 17.31 1.66
C THR A 189 7.83 18.66 1.86
N TYR A 190 7.36 18.88 3.09
CA TYR A 190 6.82 20.13 3.57
C TYR A 190 7.67 20.65 4.71
N ARG A 191 8.23 21.85 4.57
CA ARG A 191 8.98 22.53 5.61
C ARG A 191 8.12 23.60 6.28
N ARG A 192 7.78 23.38 7.54
CA ARG A 192 6.83 24.21 8.30
C ARG A 192 7.31 25.65 8.50
N LEU A 193 8.63 25.88 8.59
CA LEU A 193 9.20 27.20 8.89
C LEU A 193 8.85 28.27 7.85
N ASP A 194 8.86 27.90 6.59
CA ASP A 194 8.66 28.80 5.44
C ASP A 194 7.54 28.38 4.50
N GLY A 195 6.82 27.30 4.83
CA GLY A 195 5.73 26.76 4.02
C GLY A 195 6.17 26.15 2.70
N THR A 196 7.44 25.78 2.57
CA THR A 196 7.98 25.26 1.31
C THR A 196 7.56 23.81 1.09
N LEU A 197 6.95 23.54 -0.07
CA LEU A 197 6.66 22.20 -0.59
C LEU A 197 7.66 21.86 -1.69
N THR A 198 8.30 20.70 -1.59
CA THR A 198 9.29 20.23 -2.57
C THR A 198 8.98 18.81 -3.01
N LYS A 199 8.90 18.58 -4.32
CA LYS A 199 8.86 17.22 -4.88
C LYS A 199 10.25 16.61 -4.77
N VAL A 200 10.36 15.50 -4.04
CA VAL A 200 11.61 14.77 -3.82
C VAL A 200 11.80 13.71 -4.90
N PHE A 201 10.77 12.89 -5.13
CA PHE A 201 10.86 11.76 -6.04
C PHE A 201 9.51 11.46 -6.69
N GLY A 202 9.54 10.78 -7.83
CA GLY A 202 8.39 10.20 -8.52
C GLY A 202 8.77 9.86 -9.95
N PHE A 203 8.30 8.74 -10.44
CA PHE A 203 8.47 8.33 -11.83
C PHE A 203 7.64 9.14 -12.82
N PRO A 204 6.41 9.63 -12.49
CA PRO A 204 5.62 10.43 -13.40
C PRO A 204 6.34 11.71 -13.84
N GLN A 205 6.23 12.04 -15.13
CA GLN A 205 6.84 13.23 -15.73
C GLN A 205 5.77 14.26 -16.08
N LYS A 206 6.05 15.54 -15.80
CA LYS A 206 5.16 16.64 -16.23
C LYS A 206 5.18 16.85 -17.75
N GLU A 207 6.37 16.72 -18.35
CA GLU A 207 6.58 16.84 -19.79
C GLU A 207 6.81 15.47 -20.41
N ASN A 208 6.33 15.24 -21.64
CA ASN A 208 6.45 13.98 -22.37
C ASN A 208 5.80 12.77 -21.67
N MET A 209 4.59 12.98 -21.15
CA MET A 209 3.78 11.91 -20.58
C MET A 209 3.61 10.74 -21.56
N ASP A 210 3.72 9.53 -21.01
CA ASP A 210 3.36 8.30 -21.69
C ASP A 210 2.62 7.34 -20.73
N TYR A 211 2.24 6.14 -21.19
CA TYR A 211 1.48 5.20 -20.37
C TYR A 211 2.23 4.74 -19.09
N ARG A 212 3.57 4.88 -19.03
CA ARG A 212 4.37 4.55 -17.84
C ARG A 212 4.05 5.47 -16.66
N ASP A 213 3.54 6.68 -16.92
CA ASP A 213 3.15 7.61 -15.86
C ASP A 213 1.89 7.15 -15.09
N PHE A 214 1.18 6.15 -15.61
CA PHE A 214 0.02 5.51 -14.98
C PHE A 214 0.33 4.10 -14.47
N TYR A 215 1.58 3.64 -14.59
CA TYR A 215 1.97 2.32 -14.11
C TYR A 215 2.50 2.45 -12.69
N ASP A 216 1.69 2.02 -11.76
CA ASP A 216 1.84 2.22 -10.31
C ASP A 216 2.26 0.97 -9.53
N ALA A 217 2.76 -0.07 -10.22
CA ALA A 217 3.20 -1.31 -9.60
C ALA A 217 4.52 -1.11 -8.80
N HIS A 218 4.56 -0.07 -7.99
CA HIS A 218 5.62 0.23 -7.02
C HIS A 218 5.03 1.02 -5.85
N SER A 219 5.75 1.03 -4.74
CA SER A 219 5.44 1.83 -3.55
C SER A 219 6.68 2.60 -3.12
N ILE A 220 6.45 3.74 -2.46
CA ILE A 220 7.51 4.56 -1.87
C ILE A 220 7.35 4.46 -0.35
N HIS A 221 8.43 4.12 0.36
CA HIS A 221 8.46 3.98 1.81
C HIS A 221 9.42 5.00 2.41
N ILE A 222 8.92 5.85 3.31
CA ILE A 222 9.72 6.88 3.96
C ILE A 222 10.43 6.27 5.16
N LEU A 223 11.75 6.09 5.07
CA LEU A 223 12.54 5.45 6.13
C LEU A 223 12.91 6.44 7.25
N ARG A 224 13.27 7.68 6.90
CA ARG A 224 13.63 8.71 7.88
C ARG A 224 13.63 10.10 7.26
N VAL A 225 13.22 11.08 8.05
CA VAL A 225 13.29 12.51 7.74
C VAL A 225 14.28 13.21 8.66
N GLY A 226 15.24 13.90 8.08
CA GLY A 226 16.22 14.69 8.80
C GLY A 226 15.76 16.13 9.07
N ARG A 227 16.40 16.79 10.02
CA ARG A 227 16.08 18.15 10.49
C ARG A 227 16.12 19.22 9.40
N GLU A 228 17.02 19.08 8.43
CA GLU A 228 17.20 20.03 7.33
C GLU A 228 16.35 19.71 6.11
N GLY A 229 15.58 18.61 6.18
CA GLY A 229 14.71 18.14 5.10
C GLY A 229 15.33 17.05 4.24
N ASP A 230 16.44 16.47 4.64
CA ASP A 230 17.00 15.27 4.02
C ASP A 230 16.05 14.08 4.26
N VAL A 231 15.91 13.21 3.28
CA VAL A 231 15.01 12.06 3.37
C VAL A 231 15.71 10.80 2.91
N TRP A 232 15.66 9.78 3.75
CA TRP A 232 15.91 8.40 3.36
C TRP A 232 14.60 7.74 2.99
N PHE A 233 14.55 7.11 1.82
CA PHE A 233 13.36 6.40 1.37
C PHE A 233 13.72 5.19 0.52
N ALA A 234 12.81 4.23 0.45
CA ALA A 234 12.91 3.08 -0.43
C ALA A 234 11.76 3.11 -1.46
N VAL A 235 12.04 2.57 -2.64
CA VAL A 235 11.04 2.29 -3.67
C VAL A 235 11.02 0.79 -3.88
N ALA A 236 9.88 0.16 -3.63
CA ALA A 236 9.70 -1.27 -3.75
C ALA A 236 8.74 -1.62 -4.90
N GLY A 237 9.11 -2.55 -5.76
CA GLY A 237 8.29 -3.00 -6.87
C GLY A 237 8.94 -2.84 -8.23
N TYR A 238 8.12 -2.52 -9.23
CA TYR A 238 8.57 -2.36 -10.61
C TYR A 238 9.15 -0.96 -10.86
N MET A 239 10.39 -0.93 -11.35
CA MET A 239 11.05 0.32 -11.72
C MET A 239 10.63 0.70 -13.14
N ASN A 240 9.69 1.65 -13.26
CA ASN A 240 9.15 2.01 -14.57
C ASN A 240 9.96 3.10 -15.32
N ARG A 241 11.00 3.66 -14.68
CA ARG A 241 11.96 4.61 -15.28
C ARG A 241 13.33 4.51 -14.61
N GLY A 242 14.35 5.07 -15.24
CA GLY A 242 15.69 5.20 -14.67
C GLY A 242 16.63 4.04 -15.01
N LEU A 243 17.65 3.85 -14.17
CA LEU A 243 18.72 2.85 -14.44
C LEU A 243 18.21 1.41 -14.39
N HIS A 244 17.16 1.15 -13.63
CA HIS A 244 16.59 -0.18 -13.40
C HIS A 244 15.24 -0.36 -14.11
N GLU A 245 14.95 0.47 -15.13
CA GLU A 245 13.68 0.36 -15.87
C GLU A 245 13.44 -1.07 -16.36
N GLY A 246 12.28 -1.62 -16.00
CA GLY A 246 11.89 -2.98 -16.37
C GLY A 246 12.26 -4.07 -15.36
N GLU A 247 12.89 -3.72 -14.26
CA GLU A 247 13.25 -4.65 -13.18
C GLU A 247 12.30 -4.48 -11.99
N ASN A 248 12.02 -5.56 -11.27
CA ASN A 248 11.44 -5.53 -9.93
C ASN A 248 12.56 -5.54 -8.89
N GLY A 249 12.34 -4.86 -7.77
CA GLY A 249 13.32 -4.83 -6.69
C GLY A 249 13.00 -3.76 -5.66
N VAL A 250 13.98 -3.53 -4.79
CA VAL A 250 13.96 -2.47 -3.78
C VAL A 250 15.14 -1.55 -4.02
N ALA A 251 14.87 -0.29 -4.32
CA ALA A 251 15.87 0.76 -4.47
C ALA A 251 15.87 1.65 -3.22
N VAL A 252 17.02 1.90 -2.63
CA VAL A 252 17.17 2.82 -1.48
C VAL A 252 17.80 4.10 -1.96
N TYR A 253 17.19 5.20 -1.59
CA TYR A 253 17.60 6.55 -1.98
C TYR A 253 17.86 7.45 -0.78
N TYR A 254 18.78 8.38 -0.99
CA TYR A 254 18.99 9.51 -0.09
C TYR A 254 18.76 10.83 -0.82
N TYR A 255 17.83 11.63 -0.33
CA TYR A 255 17.61 13.00 -0.78
C TYR A 255 18.35 13.96 0.12
N GLU A 256 19.26 14.76 -0.47
CA GLU A 256 19.98 15.84 0.19
C GLU A 256 19.27 17.16 -0.10
N ALA A 257 18.62 17.73 0.93
CA ALA A 257 17.80 18.93 0.77
C ALA A 257 18.64 20.18 0.37
N ALA A 258 19.87 20.27 0.87
CA ALA A 258 20.76 21.42 0.61
C ALA A 258 21.14 21.55 -0.88
N SER A 259 21.31 20.45 -1.57
CA SER A 259 21.64 20.39 -3.01
C SER A 259 20.43 20.07 -3.91
N SER A 260 19.31 19.71 -3.30
CA SER A 260 18.11 19.20 -3.99
C SER A 260 18.43 18.00 -4.91
N THR A 261 19.27 17.09 -4.43
CA THR A 261 19.70 15.90 -5.20
C THR A 261 19.21 14.62 -4.56
N VAL A 262 18.77 13.67 -5.40
CA VAL A 262 18.43 12.30 -5.01
C VAL A 262 19.54 11.39 -5.49
N ASN A 263 20.13 10.65 -4.57
CA ASN A 263 21.17 9.68 -4.84
C ASN A 263 20.63 8.27 -4.57
N GLU A 264 20.82 7.36 -5.54
CA GLU A 264 20.57 5.95 -5.33
C GLU A 264 21.75 5.32 -4.59
N GLU A 265 21.49 4.78 -3.41
CA GLU A 265 22.52 4.16 -2.57
C GLU A 265 22.69 2.69 -2.91
N ILE A 266 21.58 1.97 -3.14
CA ILE A 266 21.61 0.58 -3.55
C ILE A 266 20.32 0.19 -4.27
N PHE A 267 20.42 -0.79 -5.17
CA PHE A 267 19.30 -1.50 -5.78
C PHE A 267 19.42 -3.00 -5.53
N LEU A 268 18.37 -3.58 -4.94
CA LEU A 268 18.23 -5.01 -4.67
C LEU A 268 17.25 -5.58 -5.68
N SER A 269 17.77 -6.24 -6.73
CA SER A 269 16.93 -6.87 -7.76
C SER A 269 16.22 -8.11 -7.20
N SER A 270 14.94 -8.26 -7.47
CA SER A 270 14.13 -9.41 -7.09
C SER A 270 13.33 -9.97 -8.27
N MET A 271 12.87 -11.21 -8.14
CA MET A 271 11.95 -11.87 -9.08
C MET A 271 10.51 -11.87 -8.55
N GLU A 272 10.29 -11.39 -7.34
CA GLU A 272 8.97 -11.29 -6.72
C GLU A 272 8.11 -10.22 -7.38
N SER A 273 6.79 -10.33 -7.20
CA SER A 273 5.85 -9.32 -7.68
C SER A 273 5.94 -8.03 -6.83
N ALA A 274 5.45 -6.93 -7.39
CA ALA A 274 5.43 -5.65 -6.69
C ALA A 274 4.67 -5.71 -5.36
N GLU A 275 3.55 -6.46 -5.31
CA GLU A 275 2.74 -6.61 -4.10
C GLU A 275 3.49 -7.35 -2.98
N PHE A 276 4.24 -8.40 -3.31
CA PHE A 276 5.06 -9.09 -2.31
C PHE A 276 6.21 -8.23 -1.82
N LEU A 277 6.90 -7.53 -2.72
CA LEU A 277 7.96 -6.60 -2.33
C LEU A 277 7.44 -5.46 -1.46
N LYS A 278 6.28 -4.90 -1.80
CA LYS A 278 5.63 -3.89 -0.97
C LYS A 278 5.34 -4.43 0.42
N ARG A 279 4.67 -5.58 0.54
CA ARG A 279 4.34 -6.22 1.82
C ARG A 279 5.59 -6.48 2.66
N ASP A 280 6.63 -7.01 2.06
CA ASP A 280 7.88 -7.33 2.76
C ASP A 280 8.55 -6.05 3.29
N VAL A 281 8.63 -4.99 2.48
CA VAL A 281 9.20 -3.69 2.89
C VAL A 281 8.31 -2.99 3.93
N ASP A 282 6.98 -3.05 3.81
CA ASP A 282 6.03 -2.58 4.82
C ASP A 282 6.22 -3.32 6.16
N SER A 283 6.56 -4.61 6.10
CA SER A 283 6.78 -5.43 7.29
C SER A 283 8.07 -5.07 8.02
N LEU A 284 9.14 -4.73 7.28
CA LEU A 284 10.38 -4.24 7.86
C LEU A 284 11.23 -3.53 6.82
N ALA A 285 11.46 -2.25 7.02
CA ALA A 285 12.51 -1.47 6.39
C ALA A 285 13.08 -0.46 7.39
N TYR A 286 14.38 -0.49 7.60
CA TYR A 286 15.06 0.35 8.58
C TYR A 286 16.39 0.88 8.03
N ILE A 287 16.68 2.16 8.27
CA ILE A 287 17.97 2.79 8.01
C ILE A 287 18.63 3.20 9.32
N SER A 288 19.87 2.78 9.55
CA SER A 288 20.62 3.13 10.77
C SER A 288 20.79 4.67 10.91
N GLN A 289 20.97 5.13 12.12
CA GLN A 289 21.06 6.57 12.41
C GLN A 289 22.18 7.28 11.65
N ASP A 290 23.29 6.60 11.44
CA ASP A 290 24.43 7.11 10.66
C ASP A 290 24.25 6.96 9.13
N GLY A 291 23.17 6.32 8.67
CA GLY A 291 22.89 6.09 7.26
C GLY A 291 23.80 5.04 6.60
N SER A 292 24.55 4.26 7.38
CA SER A 292 25.50 3.29 6.84
C SER A 292 24.91 1.90 6.58
N ARG A 293 23.79 1.55 7.25
CA ARG A 293 23.18 0.21 7.18
C ARG A 293 21.72 0.31 6.86
N PHE A 294 21.29 -0.50 5.90
CA PHE A 294 19.89 -0.71 5.57
C PHE A 294 19.47 -2.12 5.96
N CYS A 295 18.41 -2.25 6.74
CA CYS A 295 17.83 -3.54 7.11
C CYS A 295 16.45 -3.69 6.49
N VAL A 296 16.15 -4.87 5.94
CA VAL A 296 14.89 -5.12 5.23
C VAL A 296 14.49 -6.59 5.34
N LEU A 297 13.20 -6.86 5.47
CA LEU A 297 12.63 -8.19 5.27
C LEU A 297 12.39 -8.39 3.78
N LEU A 298 12.95 -9.44 3.21
CA LEU A 298 12.70 -9.88 1.83
C LEU A 298 12.67 -11.40 1.78
N GLU A 299 11.63 -11.95 1.15
CA GLU A 299 11.52 -13.40 0.91
C GLU A 299 11.70 -14.22 2.20
N GLY A 300 11.12 -13.76 3.31
CA GLY A 300 11.19 -14.41 4.62
C GLY A 300 12.56 -14.31 5.33
N ASN A 301 13.47 -13.46 4.86
CA ASN A 301 14.75 -13.25 5.53
C ASN A 301 14.97 -11.78 5.87
N VAL A 302 15.49 -11.50 7.05
CA VAL A 302 15.92 -10.15 7.43
C VAL A 302 17.37 -9.98 7.01
N TYR A 303 17.60 -9.10 6.06
CA TYR A 303 18.92 -8.74 5.56
C TYR A 303 19.40 -7.45 6.21
N GLN A 304 20.67 -7.40 6.58
CA GLN A 304 21.38 -6.15 6.85
C GLN A 304 22.38 -5.89 5.72
N ILE A 305 22.26 -4.74 5.09
CA ILE A 305 23.11 -4.30 3.99
C ILE A 305 23.99 -3.14 4.47
N ASP A 306 25.29 -3.26 4.36
CA ASP A 306 26.23 -2.16 4.52
C ASP A 306 26.29 -1.35 3.23
N LEU A 307 25.82 -0.10 3.27
CA LEU A 307 25.70 0.75 2.10
C LEU A 307 27.05 1.25 1.57
N ASN A 308 28.10 1.30 2.43
CA ASN A 308 29.43 1.73 2.02
C ASN A 308 30.16 0.63 1.25
N SER A 309 30.18 -0.59 1.82
CA SER A 309 30.84 -1.74 1.21
C SER A 309 29.99 -2.49 0.18
N ARG A 310 28.69 -2.26 0.20
CA ARG A 310 27.66 -2.98 -0.60
C ARG A 310 27.70 -4.49 -0.36
N THR A 311 27.94 -4.88 0.88
CA THR A 311 27.87 -6.25 1.36
C THR A 311 26.63 -6.45 2.21
N TYR A 312 26.17 -7.67 2.33
CA TYR A 312 25.02 -7.98 3.17
C TYR A 312 25.29 -9.20 4.04
N GLU A 313 24.53 -9.30 5.13
CA GLU A 313 24.40 -10.49 5.96
C GLU A 313 22.93 -10.78 6.26
N VAL A 314 22.61 -12.01 6.55
CA VAL A 314 21.29 -12.44 6.98
C VAL A 314 21.25 -12.45 8.51
N LEU A 315 20.44 -11.59 9.10
CA LEU A 315 20.28 -11.50 10.56
C LEU A 315 19.30 -12.55 11.09
N VAL A 316 18.19 -12.75 10.37
CA VAL A 316 17.16 -13.75 10.68
C VAL A 316 16.73 -14.46 9.41
N SER A 317 16.63 -15.78 9.44
CA SER A 317 16.16 -16.60 8.32
C SER A 317 14.82 -17.25 8.64
N ASP A 318 14.09 -17.61 7.57
CA ASP A 318 12.86 -18.39 7.65
C ASP A 318 11.79 -17.73 8.55
N VAL A 319 11.68 -16.38 8.46
CA VAL A 319 10.63 -15.63 9.14
C VAL A 319 9.29 -16.01 8.53
N ALA A 320 8.44 -16.65 9.31
CA ALA A 320 7.12 -17.03 8.85
C ALA A 320 6.17 -15.82 8.82
N GLU A 321 5.24 -15.84 7.86
CA GLU A 321 4.16 -14.88 7.75
C GLU A 321 3.32 -14.91 9.06
N ASP A 322 2.82 -13.77 9.51
CA ASP A 322 2.05 -13.62 10.77
C ASP A 322 2.79 -13.99 12.07
N CYS A 323 4.09 -14.27 11.99
CA CYS A 323 4.92 -14.64 13.14
C CYS A 323 5.96 -13.57 13.51
N HIS A 324 5.78 -12.34 13.04
CA HIS A 324 6.68 -11.23 13.29
C HIS A 324 5.93 -9.90 13.40
N ALA A 325 6.60 -8.91 13.94
CA ALA A 325 6.17 -7.52 13.96
C ALA A 325 7.38 -6.59 14.00
N ALA A 326 7.26 -5.38 13.46
CA ALA A 326 8.28 -4.35 13.56
C ALA A 326 7.74 -3.07 14.21
N SER A 327 8.61 -2.30 14.86
CA SER A 327 8.26 -1.00 15.41
C SER A 327 8.00 0.03 14.31
N GLN A 328 7.33 1.12 14.66
CA GLN A 328 6.98 2.18 13.69
C GLN A 328 8.20 2.77 12.99
N SER A 329 9.35 2.88 13.68
CA SER A 329 10.60 3.31 13.07
C SER A 329 11.33 2.23 12.27
N GLY A 330 10.86 0.96 12.35
CA GLY A 330 11.55 -0.22 11.85
C GLY A 330 12.75 -0.67 12.70
N ARG A 331 13.10 0.06 13.77
CA ARG A 331 14.29 -0.23 14.59
C ARG A 331 14.21 -1.56 15.34
N TYR A 332 13.05 -1.89 15.90
CA TYR A 332 12.86 -3.13 16.64
C TYR A 332 12.07 -4.13 15.81
N PHE A 333 12.59 -5.34 15.73
CA PHE A 333 11.97 -6.45 15.02
C PHE A 333 11.75 -7.63 15.96
N ALA A 334 10.50 -8.05 16.10
CA ALA A 334 10.10 -9.18 16.93
C ALA A 334 9.67 -10.36 16.05
N TRP A 335 10.15 -11.59 16.36
CA TRP A 335 9.77 -12.79 15.60
C TRP A 335 9.74 -14.05 16.45
N LEU A 336 9.02 -15.05 15.96
CA LEU A 336 8.96 -16.37 16.55
C LEU A 336 10.07 -17.26 15.97
N PRO A 337 11.05 -17.69 16.77
CA PRO A 337 12.16 -18.51 16.27
C PRO A 337 11.73 -19.91 15.80
N GLN A 338 10.57 -20.43 16.23
CA GLN A 338 9.99 -21.67 15.75
C GLN A 338 9.15 -21.53 14.48
N GLY A 339 8.81 -20.28 14.07
CA GLY A 339 8.05 -20.00 12.87
C GLY A 339 6.57 -20.40 12.92
N ASP A 340 6.03 -20.72 14.10
CA ASP A 340 4.64 -21.11 14.32
C ASP A 340 4.15 -20.62 15.69
N ALA A 341 3.08 -19.82 15.71
CA ALA A 341 2.49 -19.30 16.93
C ALA A 341 1.89 -20.41 17.82
N GLY A 342 1.38 -21.50 17.23
CA GLY A 342 0.82 -22.64 17.96
C GLY A 342 1.85 -23.47 18.73
N ASP A 343 3.12 -23.36 18.35
CA ASP A 343 4.21 -24.14 18.97
C ASP A 343 5.24 -23.28 19.72
N SER A 344 5.24 -21.96 19.50
CA SER A 344 6.28 -21.08 20.05
C SER A 344 6.13 -20.80 21.53
N THR A 345 7.19 -21.10 22.31
CA THR A 345 7.33 -20.75 23.73
C THR A 345 8.30 -19.59 23.95
N ALA A 346 8.91 -19.10 22.89
CA ALA A 346 9.85 -17.98 22.91
C ALA A 346 9.54 -16.99 21.78
N LEU A 347 9.80 -15.72 22.04
CA LEU A 347 9.72 -14.59 21.14
C LEU A 347 11.05 -13.84 21.21
N ASN A 348 11.68 -13.61 20.09
CA ASN A 348 12.92 -12.82 20.01
C ASN A 348 12.61 -11.39 19.59
N VAL A 349 13.38 -10.44 20.11
CA VAL A 349 13.34 -9.01 19.75
C VAL A 349 14.75 -8.56 19.40
N LEU A 350 14.95 -8.08 18.18
CA LEU A 350 16.22 -7.56 17.68
C LEU A 350 16.14 -6.02 17.62
N ASP A 351 17.10 -5.35 18.23
CA ASP A 351 17.37 -3.91 17.99
C ASP A 351 18.32 -3.79 16.79
N LEU A 352 17.82 -3.37 15.66
CA LEU A 352 18.58 -3.23 14.41
C LEU A 352 19.63 -2.11 14.44
N GLU A 353 19.50 -1.15 15.36
CA GLU A 353 20.55 -0.12 15.55
C GLU A 353 21.78 -0.70 16.26
N THR A 354 21.57 -1.51 17.29
CA THR A 354 22.66 -2.04 18.12
C THR A 354 23.07 -3.46 17.79
N GLY A 355 22.21 -4.22 17.10
CA GLY A 355 22.36 -5.66 16.85
C GLY A 355 22.05 -6.54 18.08
N ALA A 356 21.55 -5.95 19.17
CA ALA A 356 21.22 -6.67 20.39
C ALA A 356 19.93 -7.46 20.24
N THR A 357 19.92 -8.74 20.64
CA THR A 357 18.73 -9.59 20.66
C THR A 357 18.33 -9.90 22.09
N GLN A 358 17.05 -9.77 22.39
CA GLN A 358 16.42 -10.19 23.64
C GLN A 358 15.46 -11.34 23.38
N GLU A 359 15.44 -12.32 24.27
CA GLU A 359 14.48 -13.43 24.25
C GLU A 359 13.43 -13.21 25.35
N ILE A 360 12.15 -13.36 24.98
CA ILE A 360 11.00 -13.37 25.89
C ILE A 360 10.41 -14.77 25.87
N THR A 361 10.25 -15.39 27.02
CA THR A 361 9.73 -16.77 27.13
C THR A 361 8.43 -16.82 27.93
N CYS A 362 7.60 -17.81 27.66
CA CYS A 362 6.40 -18.14 28.43
C CYS A 362 6.53 -19.53 29.08
N GLY A 363 5.51 -19.97 29.83
CA GLY A 363 5.48 -21.27 30.44
C GLY A 363 5.42 -22.43 29.43
N ALA A 364 5.78 -23.65 29.88
CA ALA A 364 5.79 -24.82 28.99
C ALA A 364 4.40 -25.18 28.42
N ASP A 365 3.33 -24.88 29.16
CA ASP A 365 1.94 -25.09 28.77
C ASP A 365 1.32 -23.85 28.12
N GLU A 366 2.14 -22.86 27.77
CA GLU A 366 1.76 -21.60 27.15
C GLU A 366 2.38 -21.45 25.77
N ARG A 367 1.82 -20.54 24.96
CA ARG A 367 2.34 -20.12 23.68
C ARG A 367 2.35 -18.61 23.62
N ILE A 368 3.34 -18.06 22.91
CA ILE A 368 3.57 -16.62 22.80
C ILE A 368 3.61 -16.22 21.34
N ARG A 369 3.07 -15.03 21.02
CA ARG A 369 3.22 -14.42 19.69
C ARG A 369 3.38 -12.91 19.79
N PRO A 370 4.14 -12.28 18.87
CA PRO A 370 4.07 -10.84 18.67
C PRO A 370 2.70 -10.49 18.10
N VAL A 371 2.15 -9.34 18.46
CA VAL A 371 0.83 -8.90 18.01
C VAL A 371 0.94 -7.60 17.22
N ALA A 372 1.62 -6.61 17.78
CA ALA A 372 1.79 -5.28 17.18
C ALA A 372 2.95 -4.53 17.86
N TYR A 373 3.24 -3.35 17.36
CA TYR A 373 4.02 -2.34 18.07
C TYR A 373 3.20 -1.07 18.21
N MET A 374 3.19 -0.48 19.40
CA MET A 374 2.70 0.88 19.61
C MET A 374 3.90 1.82 19.58
N LYS A 375 4.17 2.44 18.44
CA LYS A 375 5.44 3.13 18.18
C LYS A 375 6.63 2.19 18.36
N GLU A 376 7.39 2.34 19.45
CA GLU A 376 8.55 1.51 19.77
C GLU A 376 8.26 0.44 20.83
N ASP A 377 7.04 0.39 21.35
CA ASP A 377 6.64 -0.54 22.42
C ASP A 377 6.03 -1.81 21.83
N LEU A 378 6.61 -2.96 22.13
CA LEU A 378 6.15 -4.26 21.66
C LEU A 378 4.89 -4.69 22.41
N VAL A 379 3.86 -5.07 21.67
CA VAL A 379 2.67 -5.77 22.18
C VAL A 379 2.76 -7.23 21.82
N TYR A 380 2.74 -8.10 22.82
CA TYR A 380 2.71 -9.54 22.59
C TYR A 380 1.64 -10.22 23.44
N GLY A 381 1.14 -11.34 22.93
CA GLY A 381 0.08 -12.11 23.58
C GLY A 381 0.55 -13.48 24.03
N VAL A 382 -0.05 -13.97 25.12
CA VAL A 382 0.17 -15.31 25.66
C VAL A 382 -1.16 -16.06 25.73
N ALA A 383 -1.18 -17.26 25.15
CA ALA A 383 -2.31 -18.18 25.18
C ALA A 383 -1.92 -19.49 25.88
N ARG A 384 -2.90 -20.24 26.39
CA ARG A 384 -2.67 -21.61 26.86
C ARG A 384 -2.63 -22.55 25.68
N ALA A 385 -1.66 -23.48 25.67
CA ALA A 385 -1.51 -24.42 24.57
C ALA A 385 -2.75 -25.28 24.31
N GLU A 386 -3.49 -25.65 25.36
CA GLU A 386 -4.73 -26.41 25.27
C GLU A 386 -5.92 -25.65 24.64
N ASP A 387 -5.84 -24.32 24.59
CA ASP A 387 -6.90 -23.45 24.10
C ASP A 387 -6.71 -23.06 22.63
N ILE A 388 -5.53 -23.33 22.04
CA ILE A 388 -5.21 -22.97 20.67
C ILE A 388 -5.79 -24.00 19.70
N ASP A 389 -6.56 -23.52 18.75
CA ASP A 389 -7.04 -24.34 17.65
C ASP A 389 -6.16 -24.10 16.42
N VAL A 390 -5.39 -25.12 16.04
CA VAL A 390 -4.55 -25.15 14.84
C VAL A 390 -5.25 -25.84 13.67
N SER A 391 -6.58 -25.90 13.64
CA SER A 391 -7.30 -26.57 12.56
C SER A 391 -6.91 -25.96 11.20
N HIS A 392 -6.49 -26.84 10.30
CA HIS A 392 -6.04 -26.50 8.95
C HIS A 392 -7.20 -25.92 8.14
N GLY A 393 -7.11 -24.66 7.75
CA GLY A 393 -8.10 -24.04 6.85
C GLY A 393 -8.54 -22.60 7.19
N GLY A 394 -7.75 -21.82 7.92
CA GLY A 394 -8.00 -20.39 8.12
C GLY A 394 -9.00 -20.02 9.21
N ASN A 395 -9.51 -20.98 9.98
CA ASN A 395 -10.40 -20.74 11.13
C ASN A 395 -9.74 -21.04 12.49
N GLY A 396 -8.43 -21.17 12.54
CA GLY A 396 -7.69 -21.34 13.78
C GLY A 396 -7.80 -20.10 14.67
N ILE A 397 -7.93 -20.28 15.98
CA ILE A 397 -7.91 -19.15 16.93
C ILE A 397 -6.73 -19.28 17.89
N PHE A 398 -6.13 -18.13 18.21
CA PHE A 398 -5.10 -18.01 19.24
C PHE A 398 -5.65 -17.14 20.38
N PRO A 399 -6.34 -17.74 21.37
CA PRO A 399 -7.08 -17.02 22.40
C PRO A 399 -6.14 -16.57 23.52
N MET A 400 -5.65 -15.33 23.42
CA MET A 400 -4.73 -14.73 24.38
C MET A 400 -5.45 -14.41 25.69
N TYR A 401 -5.04 -15.01 26.77
CA TYR A 401 -5.55 -14.67 28.10
C TYR A 401 -4.81 -13.49 28.72
N ARG A 402 -3.61 -13.16 28.19
CA ARG A 402 -2.79 -12.03 28.63
C ARG A 402 -2.16 -11.33 27.42
N LEU A 403 -2.23 -9.99 27.41
CA LEU A 403 -1.43 -9.13 26.56
C LEU A 403 -0.44 -8.35 27.42
N THR A 404 0.77 -8.21 26.94
CA THR A 404 1.82 -7.40 27.58
C THR A 404 2.36 -6.37 26.62
N ILE A 405 2.45 -5.13 27.08
CA ILE A 405 3.14 -4.04 26.39
C ILE A 405 4.49 -3.84 27.05
N ARG A 406 5.54 -3.83 26.23
CA ARG A 406 6.92 -3.77 26.69
C ARG A 406 7.70 -2.72 25.92
N ASP A 407 8.41 -1.82 26.62
CA ASP A 407 9.23 -0.78 26.00
C ASP A 407 10.49 -1.35 25.32
N GLY A 408 11.18 -0.50 24.53
CA GLY A 408 12.43 -0.87 23.85
C GLY A 408 13.58 -1.25 24.79
N GLU A 409 13.53 -0.85 26.08
CA GLU A 409 14.50 -1.25 27.11
C GLU A 409 14.17 -2.61 27.73
N GLY A 410 12.99 -3.13 27.45
CA GLY A 410 12.51 -4.42 27.93
C GLY A 410 11.72 -4.36 29.23
N ASN A 411 11.30 -3.18 29.69
CA ASN A 411 10.45 -3.06 30.86
C ASN A 411 8.97 -3.27 30.47
N THR A 412 8.20 -3.91 31.35
CA THR A 412 6.75 -4.03 31.18
C THR A 412 6.09 -2.69 31.46
N VAL A 413 5.45 -2.13 30.45
CA VAL A 413 4.68 -0.87 30.52
C VAL A 413 3.25 -1.15 31.02
N LYS A 414 2.64 -2.20 30.47
CA LYS A 414 1.26 -2.59 30.80
C LYS A 414 1.03 -4.08 30.64
N GLU A 415 0.24 -4.65 31.51
CA GLU A 415 -0.34 -5.99 31.35
C GLU A 415 -1.87 -5.86 31.30
N TYR A 416 -2.48 -6.63 30.43
CA TYR A 416 -3.93 -6.71 30.28
C TYR A 416 -4.37 -8.19 30.35
N GLU A 417 -5.17 -8.51 31.36
CA GLU A 417 -5.75 -9.84 31.57
C GLU A 417 -7.27 -9.69 31.69
N PRO A 418 -8.04 -9.94 30.63
CA PRO A 418 -9.49 -9.82 30.67
C PRO A 418 -10.13 -10.91 31.51
N ALA A 419 -10.90 -10.54 32.55
CA ALA A 419 -11.54 -11.50 33.43
C ALA A 419 -12.63 -12.31 32.68
N GLY A 420 -12.38 -13.62 32.47
CA GLY A 420 -13.34 -14.53 31.84
C GLY A 420 -13.47 -14.36 30.29
N ALA A 421 -12.61 -13.61 29.69
CA ALA A 421 -12.54 -13.43 28.23
C ALA A 421 -11.11 -13.68 27.73
N TYR A 422 -10.96 -13.77 26.42
CA TYR A 422 -9.68 -13.95 25.72
C TYR A 422 -9.63 -12.98 24.54
N VAL A 423 -8.46 -12.50 24.20
CA VAL A 423 -8.24 -11.65 23.01
C VAL A 423 -7.84 -12.53 21.84
N THR A 424 -8.48 -12.38 20.70
CA THR A 424 -8.15 -13.11 19.46
C THR A 424 -7.48 -12.24 18.41
N GLU A 425 -7.87 -10.96 18.33
CA GLU A 425 -7.34 -9.99 17.39
C GLU A 425 -7.08 -8.67 18.10
N VAL A 426 -6.10 -7.95 17.60
CA VAL A 426 -5.72 -6.62 18.08
C VAL A 426 -5.51 -5.72 16.89
N GLU A 427 -6.30 -4.67 16.80
CA GLU A 427 -6.14 -3.62 15.81
C GLU A 427 -5.55 -2.38 16.47
N GLN A 428 -4.56 -1.80 15.81
CA GLN A 428 -3.93 -0.57 16.28
C GLN A 428 -4.46 0.63 15.49
N SER A 429 -4.89 1.65 16.19
CA SER A 429 -5.20 2.97 15.61
C SER A 429 -4.60 4.05 16.49
N ASP A 430 -3.67 4.82 15.95
CA ASP A 430 -2.91 5.84 16.68
C ASP A 430 -2.27 5.32 18.01
N ASN A 431 -2.79 5.78 19.14
CA ASN A 431 -2.33 5.38 20.47
C ASN A 431 -3.33 4.45 21.18
N MET A 432 -4.18 3.77 20.46
CA MET A 432 -5.24 2.91 20.99
C MET A 432 -5.15 1.51 20.36
N LEU A 433 -5.30 0.49 21.18
CA LEU A 433 -5.50 -0.87 20.71
C LEU A 433 -6.96 -1.25 20.88
N THR A 434 -7.60 -1.67 19.79
CA THR A 434 -8.93 -2.27 19.80
C THR A 434 -8.78 -3.78 19.87
N LEU A 435 -9.42 -4.40 20.84
CA LEU A 435 -9.28 -5.81 21.18
C LEU A 435 -10.57 -6.57 20.84
N THR A 436 -10.51 -7.46 19.84
CA THR A 436 -11.59 -8.44 19.61
C THR A 436 -11.50 -9.53 20.65
N ARG A 437 -12.57 -9.73 21.43
CA ARG A 437 -12.59 -10.71 22.53
C ARG A 437 -13.56 -11.86 22.26
N VAL A 438 -13.24 -12.99 22.84
CA VAL A 438 -14.10 -14.19 22.87
C VAL A 438 -14.28 -14.67 24.32
N VAL A 439 -15.36 -15.40 24.56
CA VAL A 439 -15.66 -16.03 25.86
C VAL A 439 -15.71 -17.54 25.68
N LYS A 440 -15.01 -18.27 26.54
CA LYS A 440 -14.99 -19.75 26.52
C LYS A 440 -16.21 -20.33 27.20
N ASN A 441 -17.02 -21.09 26.47
CA ASN A 441 -18.19 -21.82 26.94
C ASN A 441 -17.96 -23.34 26.75
N GLY A 442 -17.45 -24.03 27.79
CA GLY A 442 -16.98 -25.40 27.65
C GLY A 442 -15.74 -25.46 26.75
N ASP A 443 -15.80 -26.20 25.65
CA ASP A 443 -14.71 -26.36 24.69
C ASP A 443 -14.87 -25.42 23.47
N VAL A 444 -15.85 -24.50 23.47
CA VAL A 444 -16.15 -23.62 22.33
C VAL A 444 -15.96 -22.16 22.73
N PHE A 445 -15.36 -21.39 21.85
CA PHE A 445 -15.26 -19.94 21.97
C PHE A 445 -16.43 -19.27 21.24
N ALA A 446 -17.09 -18.32 21.89
CA ALA A 446 -18.16 -17.50 21.35
C ALA A 446 -17.73 -16.02 21.33
N GLU A 447 -18.30 -15.25 20.42
CA GLU A 447 -18.05 -13.81 20.34
C GLU A 447 -18.28 -13.12 21.69
N GLY A 448 -17.34 -12.27 22.05
CA GLY A 448 -17.39 -11.38 23.19
C GLY A 448 -17.61 -9.94 22.78
N THR A 449 -17.49 -9.03 23.73
CA THR A 449 -17.52 -7.59 23.45
C THR A 449 -16.12 -7.07 23.15
N GLU A 450 -15.98 -6.12 22.23
CA GLU A 450 -14.74 -5.38 22.02
C GLU A 450 -14.31 -4.64 23.30
N ASP A 451 -13.00 -4.39 23.41
CA ASP A 451 -12.40 -3.58 24.47
C ASP A 451 -11.28 -2.70 23.89
N HIS A 452 -10.90 -1.67 24.61
CA HIS A 452 -9.87 -0.72 24.17
C HIS A 452 -8.84 -0.50 25.28
N ILE A 453 -7.57 -0.44 24.93
CA ILE A 453 -6.49 -0.16 25.88
C ILE A 453 -5.48 0.86 25.37
#